data_96414fb68306dcf57a4bf67353993410
#
_entry.id   96414fb68306dcf57a4bf67353993410
#
_cell.length_a   1.000
_cell.length_b   1.000
_cell.length_c   1.000
_cell.angle_alpha   90.00
_cell.angle_beta   90.00
_cell.angle_gamma   90.00
#
_symmetry.space_group_name_H-M   'P 1'
#
loop_
_entity.id
_entity.type
_entity.pdbx_description
1 polymer ?
#
loop_
_entity_poly.entity_id
_entity_poly.type
_entity_poly.pdbx_seq_one_letter_code
_entity_poly.pdbx_strand_id
1 'polypeptide(L)'
;QGKKVQFVGGARSLMSNSNFTSDPSDSMTAPKSTGGYALVDLGIKINPNKTTEILGMFRIRNDFGGFWGGGVTFGVRQLYVRGVAGKVLRYQVGNLDYKLTPYTFYNHNADILTSSVGTMGIKEDIFNYESFYRKNTWRQQGASVNFALQFPKVVKEIEFNGFITRMNPTNFANIMERLYGGGNMVVTQGKHLTVGLNHVSIFDLAGTAIDS
;
A
#
# COMPACT_ATOMS: atom_id res chain seq x y z
N GLN A 1 -26.08 -15.09 0.04
CA GLN A 1 -25.96 -13.66 -0.35
C GLN A 1 -25.09 -12.98 0.69
N GLY A 2 -23.89 -12.52 0.32
CA GLY A 2 -23.02 -11.77 1.21
C GLY A 2 -23.70 -10.46 1.65
N LYS A 3 -23.41 -10.01 2.88
CA LYS A 3 -23.94 -8.74 3.40
C LYS A 3 -23.50 -7.59 2.48
N LYS A 4 -24.44 -6.76 2.06
CA LYS A 4 -24.15 -5.59 1.21
C LYS A 4 -23.24 -4.57 1.88
N VAL A 5 -23.30 -4.47 3.20
CA VAL A 5 -22.49 -3.59 4.04
C VAL A 5 -21.88 -4.40 5.16
N GLN A 6 -20.59 -4.21 5.40
CA GLN A 6 -19.84 -4.86 6.46
C GLN A 6 -18.97 -3.81 7.17
N PHE A 7 -18.96 -3.85 8.48
CA PHE A 7 -17.99 -3.11 9.28
C PHE A 7 -16.74 -3.97 9.43
N VAL A 8 -15.60 -3.38 9.19
CA VAL A 8 -14.29 -4.02 9.28
C VAL A 8 -13.38 -3.14 10.12
N GLY A 9 -12.44 -3.73 10.81
CA GLY A 9 -11.51 -2.95 11.58
C GLY A 9 -10.77 -3.78 12.61
N GLY A 10 -9.94 -3.08 13.38
CA GLY A 10 -9.14 -3.67 14.43
C GLY A 10 -8.64 -2.62 15.39
N ALA A 11 -8.28 -3.04 16.57
CA ALA A 11 -7.67 -2.19 17.58
C ALA A 11 -6.37 -2.83 18.04
N ARG A 12 -5.36 -1.99 18.30
CA ARG A 12 -4.07 -2.42 18.81
C ARG A 12 -3.49 -1.39 19.74
N SER A 13 -2.80 -1.85 20.77
CA SER A 13 -1.96 -1.04 21.62
C SER A 13 -0.57 -1.66 21.70
N LEU A 14 0.45 -0.82 21.65
CA LEU A 14 1.83 -1.19 21.85
C LEU A 14 2.42 -0.30 22.95
N MET A 15 3.16 -0.90 23.86
CA MET A 15 3.95 -0.20 24.85
C MET A 15 5.38 -0.73 24.80
N SER A 16 6.35 0.15 24.80
CA SER A 16 7.76 -0.17 24.79
C SER A 16 8.49 0.59 25.89
N ASN A 17 9.40 -0.09 26.55
CA ASN A 17 10.32 0.51 27.51
C ASN A 17 11.74 0.07 27.16
N SER A 18 12.61 1.02 26.92
CA SER A 18 14.02 0.79 26.62
C SER A 18 14.88 1.39 27.71
N ASN A 19 15.61 0.55 28.41
CA ASN A 19 16.61 0.93 29.39
C ASN A 19 17.98 0.53 28.84
N PHE A 20 18.81 1.53 28.56
CA PHE A 20 20.21 1.29 28.25
C PHE A 20 21.04 1.49 29.51
N THR A 21 21.93 0.55 29.79
CA THR A 21 22.95 0.68 30.84
C THR A 21 24.22 1.17 30.15
N SER A 22 24.70 2.37 30.54
CA SER A 22 26.02 2.83 30.14
C SER A 22 27.09 2.18 31.02
N ASP A 23 28.29 1.99 30.46
CA ASP A 23 29.46 1.60 31.23
C ASP A 23 29.72 2.66 32.32
N PRO A 24 30.07 2.29 33.57
CA PRO A 24 30.39 3.25 34.63
C PRO A 24 31.52 4.23 34.31
N SER A 25 32.35 3.90 33.32
CA SER A 25 33.40 4.77 32.79
C SER A 25 32.91 5.83 31.81
N ASP A 26 31.67 5.73 31.33
CA ASP A 26 31.12 6.67 30.34
C ASP A 26 30.37 7.78 31.07
N SER A 27 30.79 9.02 30.83
CA SER A 27 30.18 10.21 31.45
C SER A 27 28.79 10.54 30.91
N MET A 28 28.30 9.78 29.92
CA MET A 28 26.96 9.95 29.33
C MET A 28 25.92 9.10 30.07
N THR A 29 24.91 9.76 30.59
CA THR A 29 23.74 9.10 31.16
C THR A 29 23.00 8.34 30.07
N ALA A 30 22.87 7.02 30.21
CA ALA A 30 22.14 6.21 29.22
C ALA A 30 20.68 6.66 29.11
N PRO A 31 20.18 6.90 27.90
CA PRO A 31 18.81 7.35 27.71
C PRO A 31 17.83 6.24 28.10
N LYS A 32 16.86 6.58 28.94
CA LYS A 32 15.69 5.75 29.25
C LYS A 32 14.56 6.27 28.39
N SER A 33 13.94 5.39 27.63
CA SER A 33 12.82 5.76 26.77
C SER A 33 11.62 4.83 27.03
N THR A 34 10.51 5.44 27.35
CA THR A 34 9.21 4.75 27.41
C THR A 34 8.31 5.37 26.35
N GLY A 35 7.77 4.53 25.50
CA GLY A 35 6.87 4.99 24.42
C GLY A 35 5.83 3.93 24.11
N GLY A 36 4.86 4.32 23.33
CA GLY A 36 3.84 3.42 22.88
C GLY A 36 2.72 4.15 22.15
N TYR A 37 1.74 3.41 21.72
CA TYR A 37 0.55 3.96 21.08
C TYR A 37 -0.65 3.03 21.25
N ALA A 38 -1.82 3.61 21.12
CA ALA A 38 -3.06 2.89 20.87
C ALA A 38 -3.61 3.33 19.52
N LEU A 39 -4.11 2.41 18.73
CA LEU A 39 -4.75 2.70 17.47
C LEU A 39 -6.02 1.88 17.28
N VAL A 40 -6.96 2.48 16.56
CA VAL A 40 -8.20 1.84 16.14
C VAL A 40 -8.41 2.14 14.67
N ASP A 41 -8.56 1.07 13.88
CA ASP A 41 -8.99 1.15 12.49
C ASP A 41 -10.47 0.83 12.41
N LEU A 42 -11.22 1.72 11.80
CA LEU A 42 -12.66 1.56 11.57
C LEU A 42 -12.93 1.70 10.07
N GLY A 43 -13.54 0.71 9.48
CA GLY A 43 -13.81 0.68 8.06
C GLY A 43 -15.22 0.22 7.74
N ILE A 44 -15.68 0.66 6.58
CA ILE A 44 -16.93 0.22 5.97
C ILE A 44 -16.61 -0.36 4.60
N LYS A 45 -16.99 -1.61 4.44
CA LYS A 45 -16.92 -2.33 3.18
C LYS A 45 -18.32 -2.45 2.60
N ILE A 46 -18.51 -1.95 1.38
CA ILE A 46 -19.79 -1.93 0.69
C ILE A 46 -19.65 -2.74 -0.59
N ASN A 47 -20.57 -3.67 -0.78
CA ASN A 47 -20.70 -4.43 -2.03
C ASN A 47 -22.05 -4.05 -2.70
N PRO A 48 -22.07 -2.97 -3.52
CA PRO A 48 -23.32 -2.52 -4.14
C PRO A 48 -23.89 -3.57 -5.09
N ASN A 49 -23.04 -4.36 -5.69
CA ASN A 49 -23.40 -5.52 -6.51
C ASN A 49 -22.40 -6.67 -6.28
N LYS A 50 -22.60 -7.80 -7.00
CA LYS A 50 -21.74 -8.99 -6.85
C LYS A 50 -20.30 -8.80 -7.37
N THR A 51 -20.08 -7.80 -8.18
CA THR A 51 -18.81 -7.58 -8.88
C THR A 51 -18.06 -6.35 -8.44
N THR A 52 -18.62 -5.53 -7.57
CA THR A 52 -18.01 -4.27 -7.11
C THR A 52 -17.88 -4.26 -5.59
N GLU A 53 -16.74 -3.81 -5.13
CA GLU A 53 -16.41 -3.62 -3.73
C GLU A 53 -15.87 -2.21 -3.51
N ILE A 54 -16.37 -1.54 -2.50
CA ILE A 54 -15.92 -0.25 -2.03
C ILE A 54 -15.44 -0.43 -0.60
N LEU A 55 -14.25 0.05 -0.29
CA LEU A 55 -13.72 0.08 1.08
C LEU A 55 -13.28 1.48 1.45
N GLY A 56 -13.80 1.96 2.57
CA GLY A 56 -13.27 3.13 3.26
C GLY A 56 -12.82 2.73 4.67
N MET A 57 -11.59 3.04 5.04
CA MET A 57 -11.03 2.74 6.36
C MET A 57 -10.35 3.96 6.95
N PHE A 58 -10.72 4.29 8.16
CA PHE A 58 -10.16 5.39 8.93
C PHE A 58 -9.33 4.86 10.08
N ARG A 59 -8.30 5.59 10.44
CA ARG A 59 -7.43 5.28 11.57
C ARG A 59 -7.47 6.41 12.59
N ILE A 60 -7.70 6.04 13.83
CA ILE A 60 -7.50 6.88 15.00
C ILE A 60 -6.29 6.34 15.72
N ARG A 61 -5.30 7.18 15.99
CA ARG A 61 -4.09 6.81 16.70
C ARG A 61 -3.81 7.81 17.80
N ASN A 62 -3.46 7.30 18.98
CA ASN A 62 -2.99 8.06 20.11
C ASN A 62 -1.59 7.57 20.49
N ASP A 63 -0.59 8.43 20.37
CA ASP A 63 0.80 8.12 20.76
C ASP A 63 1.01 8.50 22.22
N PHE A 64 1.50 7.54 23.00
CA PHE A 64 1.84 7.75 24.41
C PHE A 64 3.24 8.36 24.49
N GLY A 65 3.35 9.65 24.35
CA GLY A 65 4.62 10.37 24.43
C GLY A 65 4.50 11.58 25.33
N GLY A 66 5.30 11.64 26.41
CA GLY A 66 5.26 12.72 27.37
C GLY A 66 4.06 12.70 28.32
N PHE A 67 3.98 13.70 29.19
CA PHE A 67 2.95 13.77 30.26
C PHE A 67 1.51 13.90 29.72
N TRP A 68 1.35 14.46 28.52
CA TRP A 68 0.04 14.66 27.88
C TRP A 68 -0.16 13.86 26.59
N GLY A 69 0.79 12.99 26.25
CA GLY A 69 0.76 12.25 25.01
C GLY A 69 1.00 13.11 23.77
N GLY A 70 1.30 12.48 22.65
CA GLY A 70 1.50 13.15 21.36
C GLY A 70 0.22 13.63 20.65
N GLY A 71 -0.91 13.55 21.35
CA GLY A 71 -2.21 13.87 20.79
C GLY A 71 -2.82 12.74 19.95
N VAL A 72 -4.09 12.89 19.63
CA VAL A 72 -4.83 11.95 18.80
C VAL A 72 -4.72 12.38 17.34
N THR A 73 -4.27 11.49 16.49
CA THR A 73 -4.26 11.69 15.04
C THR A 73 -5.40 10.91 14.41
N PHE A 74 -6.03 11.55 13.42
CA PHE A 74 -7.08 10.95 12.61
C PHE A 74 -6.68 10.99 11.14
N GLY A 75 -6.85 9.89 10.42
CA GLY A 75 -6.51 9.84 9.01
C GLY A 75 -7.25 8.76 8.25
N VAL A 76 -7.31 8.94 6.93
CA VAL A 76 -7.81 7.91 6.02
C VAL A 76 -6.69 6.89 5.82
N ARG A 77 -6.93 5.67 6.26
CA ARG A 77 -5.98 4.59 6.06
C ARG A 77 -6.08 3.98 4.68
N GLN A 78 -7.30 3.78 4.20
CA GLN A 78 -7.53 3.10 2.93
C GLN A 78 -8.85 3.57 2.32
N LEU A 79 -8.80 3.88 1.05
CA LEU A 79 -10.00 4.18 0.26
C LEU A 79 -9.81 3.64 -1.14
N TYR A 80 -10.67 2.71 -1.55
CA TYR A 80 -10.67 2.21 -2.91
C TYR A 80 -12.04 1.73 -3.37
N VAL A 81 -12.19 1.73 -4.67
CA VAL A 81 -13.28 1.04 -5.38
C VAL A 81 -12.62 0.04 -6.32
N ARG A 82 -13.02 -1.21 -6.24
CA ARG A 82 -12.56 -2.25 -7.16
C ARG A 82 -13.71 -3.11 -7.64
N GLY A 83 -13.55 -3.67 -8.83
CA GLY A 83 -14.60 -4.51 -9.36
C GLY A 83 -14.25 -5.16 -10.69
N VAL A 84 -15.27 -5.80 -11.23
CA VAL A 84 -15.23 -6.43 -12.55
C VAL A 84 -16.30 -5.80 -13.42
N ALA A 85 -15.89 -5.14 -14.48
CA ALA A 85 -16.79 -4.60 -15.50
C ALA A 85 -16.97 -5.63 -16.62
N GLY A 86 -18.22 -5.91 -16.93
CA GLY A 86 -18.56 -7.00 -17.83
C GLY A 86 -18.16 -8.35 -17.22
N LYS A 87 -17.45 -9.18 -18.00
CA LYS A 87 -16.96 -10.48 -17.54
C LYS A 87 -15.44 -10.57 -17.46
N VAL A 88 -14.73 -9.57 -17.95
CA VAL A 88 -13.31 -9.66 -18.32
C VAL A 88 -12.48 -8.55 -17.71
N LEU A 89 -12.99 -7.33 -17.62
CA LEU A 89 -12.23 -6.16 -17.17
C LEU A 89 -12.28 -6.03 -15.66
N ARG A 90 -11.15 -6.24 -15.00
CA ARG A 90 -10.95 -5.93 -13.57
C ARG A 90 -10.40 -4.52 -13.44
N TYR A 91 -10.92 -3.77 -12.50
CA TYR A 91 -10.45 -2.41 -12.24
C TYR A 91 -10.33 -2.15 -10.74
N GLN A 92 -9.43 -1.25 -10.41
CA GLN A 92 -9.31 -0.68 -9.06
C GLN A 92 -8.94 0.81 -9.17
N VAL A 93 -9.61 1.63 -8.38
CA VAL A 93 -9.38 3.07 -8.28
C VAL A 93 -9.25 3.45 -6.82
N GLY A 94 -8.33 4.34 -6.50
CA GLY A 94 -8.00 4.77 -5.15
C GLY A 94 -6.66 4.21 -4.69
N ASN A 95 -6.60 3.66 -3.49
CA ASN A 95 -5.38 3.03 -3.02
C ASN A 95 -5.10 1.73 -3.76
N LEU A 96 -3.89 1.62 -4.28
CA LEU A 96 -3.42 0.49 -5.06
C LEU A 96 -2.23 -0.17 -4.37
N ASP A 97 -2.14 -1.48 -4.50
CA ASP A 97 -0.90 -2.23 -4.28
C ASP A 97 -0.55 -2.92 -5.60
N TYR A 98 0.05 -2.17 -6.49
CA TYR A 98 0.34 -2.62 -7.84
C TYR A 98 1.80 -3.02 -7.99
N LYS A 99 2.00 -4.19 -8.57
CA LYS A 99 3.31 -4.75 -8.89
C LYS A 99 3.30 -5.20 -10.33
N LEU A 100 4.26 -4.77 -11.12
CA LEU A 100 4.34 -5.16 -12.52
C LEU A 100 5.20 -6.40 -12.69
N THR A 101 6.50 -6.26 -12.50
CA THR A 101 7.45 -7.38 -12.43
C THR A 101 8.54 -7.04 -11.41
N PRO A 102 9.26 -8.05 -10.89
CA PRO A 102 10.38 -7.82 -9.96
C PRO A 102 11.50 -6.93 -10.54
N TYR A 103 11.57 -6.81 -11.87
CA TYR A 103 12.64 -6.11 -12.56
C TYR A 103 12.26 -4.75 -13.14
N THR A 104 10.96 -4.42 -13.20
CA THR A 104 10.48 -3.15 -13.76
C THR A 104 9.87 -2.24 -12.72
N PHE A 105 8.73 -2.60 -12.21
CA PHE A 105 8.03 -1.84 -11.21
C PHE A 105 7.57 -2.80 -10.12
N TYR A 106 8.31 -2.82 -9.05
CA TYR A 106 8.07 -3.70 -7.93
C TYR A 106 7.98 -2.90 -6.65
N ASN A 107 6.81 -2.93 -6.06
CA ASN A 107 6.64 -2.42 -4.72
C ASN A 107 7.24 -3.44 -3.75
N HIS A 108 8.51 -3.27 -3.47
CA HIS A 108 9.22 -4.14 -2.57
C HIS A 108 8.93 -3.72 -1.13
N ASN A 109 8.20 -4.55 -0.43
CA ASN A 109 8.21 -4.45 1.02
C ASN A 109 9.61 -4.84 1.46
N ALA A 110 10.41 -3.86 1.84
CA ALA A 110 11.81 -4.04 2.23
C ALA A 110 11.99 -4.99 3.42
N ASP A 111 10.92 -5.36 4.00
CA ASP A 111 10.77 -6.10 5.23
C ASP A 111 10.87 -7.59 5.04
N ILE A 112 10.87 -8.04 3.79
CA ILE A 112 11.10 -9.44 3.44
C ILE A 112 12.60 -9.81 3.57
N LEU A 113 13.39 -8.95 4.21
CA LEU A 113 14.81 -9.22 4.42
C LEU A 113 15.08 -10.30 5.46
N THR A 114 14.08 -10.74 6.15
CA THR A 114 14.24 -11.81 7.12
C THR A 114 13.30 -12.94 6.74
N SER A 115 13.87 -14.06 6.35
CA SER A 115 13.19 -15.34 6.54
C SER A 115 12.79 -15.39 8.01
N SER A 116 11.56 -15.08 8.30
CA SER A 116 11.06 -14.94 9.66
C SER A 116 11.22 -16.26 10.37
N VAL A 117 12.11 -16.29 11.33
CA VAL A 117 12.02 -17.28 12.39
C VAL A 117 10.63 -17.12 12.99
N GLY A 118 9.85 -18.18 13.13
CA GLY A 118 8.41 -18.13 13.45
C GLY A 118 8.02 -17.23 14.63
N THR A 119 8.94 -16.96 15.56
CA THR A 119 8.77 -16.01 16.67
C THR A 119 8.82 -14.54 16.24
N MET A 120 9.36 -14.23 15.07
CA MET A 120 9.41 -12.87 14.51
C MET A 120 8.21 -12.55 13.62
N GLY A 121 7.46 -13.55 13.16
CA GLY A 121 6.34 -13.38 12.24
C GLY A 121 5.28 -12.41 12.74
N ILE A 122 4.96 -12.46 14.04
CA ILE A 122 3.98 -11.52 14.65
C ILE A 122 4.50 -10.07 14.59
N LYS A 123 5.80 -9.85 14.83
CA LYS A 123 6.41 -8.53 14.74
C LYS A 123 6.44 -8.04 13.29
N GLU A 124 6.71 -8.92 12.36
CA GLU A 124 6.71 -8.63 10.94
C GLU A 124 5.32 -8.26 10.43
N ASP A 125 4.30 -9.02 10.79
CA ASP A 125 2.91 -8.69 10.47
C ASP A 125 2.48 -7.34 11.05
N ILE A 126 2.89 -7.05 12.28
CA ILE A 126 2.66 -5.77 12.93
C ILE A 126 3.37 -4.65 12.19
N PHE A 127 4.63 -4.83 11.86
CA PHE A 127 5.44 -3.86 11.17
C PHE A 127 4.90 -3.58 9.77
N ASN A 128 4.56 -4.61 9.01
CA ASN A 128 3.95 -4.49 7.69
C ASN A 128 2.61 -3.76 7.74
N TYR A 129 1.81 -4.05 8.76
CA TYR A 129 0.54 -3.37 8.98
C TYR A 129 0.72 -1.90 9.33
N GLU A 130 1.76 -1.54 10.08
CA GLU A 130 2.07 -0.17 10.49
C GLU A 130 2.77 0.63 9.40
N SER A 131 3.76 0.04 8.74
CA SER A 131 4.52 0.69 7.68
C SER A 131 3.61 1.08 6.52
N PHE A 132 2.54 0.33 6.34
CA PHE A 132 1.48 0.65 5.41
C PHE A 132 0.78 2.00 5.72
N TYR A 133 0.92 2.54 6.90
CA TYR A 133 0.31 3.80 7.30
C TYR A 133 1.30 4.97 7.41
N ARG A 134 2.51 4.72 7.87
CA ARG A 134 3.49 5.77 8.14
C ARG A 134 4.09 6.32 6.86
N LYS A 135 3.42 7.33 6.23
CA LYS A 135 3.94 8.04 5.03
C LYS A 135 4.66 7.08 4.07
N ASN A 136 4.17 5.89 4.04
CA ASN A 136 4.84 4.84 3.32
C ASN A 136 4.67 5.13 1.84
N THR A 137 5.79 5.31 1.20
CA THR A 137 5.93 5.48 -0.25
C THR A 137 5.28 4.35 -1.06
N TRP A 138 4.90 3.29 -0.39
CA TRP A 138 4.37 2.06 -0.95
C TRP A 138 2.91 2.14 -1.39
N ARG A 139 2.11 3.01 -0.76
CA ARG A 139 0.72 3.17 -1.17
C ARG A 139 0.60 4.13 -2.31
N GLN A 140 0.37 3.53 -3.41
CA GLN A 140 0.02 4.21 -4.62
C GLN A 140 -1.44 4.65 -4.55
N GLN A 141 -1.71 5.84 -5.03
CA GLN A 141 -3.05 6.35 -5.26
C GLN A 141 -3.22 6.55 -6.76
N GLY A 142 -4.20 5.88 -7.33
CA GLY A 142 -4.39 5.94 -8.77
C GLY A 142 -5.45 4.97 -9.25
N ALA A 143 -5.23 4.43 -10.44
CA ALA A 143 -6.12 3.46 -11.06
C ALA A 143 -5.31 2.31 -11.68
N SER A 144 -5.88 1.12 -11.66
CA SER A 144 -5.35 -0.03 -12.38
C SER A 144 -6.46 -0.77 -13.11
N VAL A 145 -6.10 -1.35 -14.23
CA VAL A 145 -6.98 -2.19 -15.03
C VAL A 145 -6.25 -3.47 -15.42
N ASN A 146 -6.98 -4.56 -15.43
CA ASN A 146 -6.49 -5.86 -15.87
C ASN A 146 -7.58 -6.52 -16.71
N PHE A 147 -7.22 -7.08 -17.84
CA PHE A 147 -8.11 -7.94 -18.61
C PHE A 147 -7.32 -9.03 -19.32
N ALA A 148 -7.98 -10.16 -19.54
CA ALA A 148 -7.45 -11.27 -20.28
C ALA A 148 -8.44 -11.69 -21.37
N LEU A 149 -7.93 -11.84 -22.58
CA LEU A 149 -8.68 -12.32 -23.74
C LEU A 149 -8.20 -13.71 -24.08
N GLN A 150 -9.12 -14.65 -24.16
CA GLN A 150 -8.85 -16.03 -24.52
C GLN A 150 -9.27 -16.30 -25.96
N PHE A 151 -8.40 -17.01 -26.69
CA PHE A 151 -8.61 -17.37 -28.08
C PHE A 151 -8.49 -18.87 -28.29
N PRO A 152 -9.34 -19.47 -29.12
CA PRO A 152 -9.34 -20.92 -29.31
C PRO A 152 -8.24 -21.48 -30.22
N LYS A 153 -7.47 -20.59 -30.87
CA LYS A 153 -6.49 -20.98 -31.91
C LYS A 153 -5.05 -20.88 -31.42
N VAL A 154 -4.15 -20.41 -32.26
CA VAL A 154 -2.70 -20.36 -32.07
C VAL A 154 -2.29 -19.57 -30.83
N VAL A 155 -2.87 -18.40 -30.65
CA VAL A 155 -2.72 -17.61 -29.43
C VAL A 155 -3.78 -18.07 -28.45
N LYS A 156 -3.39 -18.53 -27.27
CA LYS A 156 -4.34 -18.96 -26.24
C LYS A 156 -4.89 -17.81 -25.42
N GLU A 157 -4.01 -16.91 -25.02
CA GLU A 157 -4.38 -15.85 -24.11
C GLU A 157 -3.55 -14.61 -24.36
N ILE A 158 -4.16 -13.46 -24.30
CA ILE A 158 -3.52 -12.14 -24.21
C ILE A 158 -3.99 -11.51 -22.92
N GLU A 159 -3.06 -11.31 -22.01
CA GLU A 159 -3.30 -10.60 -20.76
C GLU A 159 -2.74 -9.20 -20.86
N PHE A 160 -3.51 -8.22 -20.41
CA PHE A 160 -3.09 -6.84 -20.31
C PHE A 160 -3.31 -6.33 -18.89
N ASN A 161 -2.26 -5.75 -18.32
CA ASN A 161 -2.29 -5.06 -17.04
C ASN A 161 -1.81 -3.63 -17.24
N GLY A 162 -2.61 -2.66 -16.85
CA GLY A 162 -2.26 -1.26 -16.93
C GLY A 162 -2.47 -0.56 -15.60
N PHE A 163 -1.69 0.47 -15.33
CA PHE A 163 -1.82 1.29 -14.15
C PHE A 163 -1.40 2.72 -14.40
N ILE A 164 -1.98 3.61 -13.62
CA ILE A 164 -1.53 4.98 -13.42
C ILE A 164 -1.63 5.31 -11.94
N THR A 165 -0.55 5.85 -11.38
CA THR A 165 -0.49 6.14 -9.95
C THR A 165 0.30 7.40 -9.69
N ARG A 166 -0.06 8.12 -8.64
CA ARG A 166 0.64 9.31 -8.20
C ARG A 166 1.84 8.89 -7.36
N MET A 167 3.01 9.46 -7.66
CA MET A 167 4.11 9.42 -6.72
C MET A 167 3.73 10.21 -5.48
N ASN A 168 4.27 9.78 -4.36
CA ASN A 168 4.05 10.38 -3.05
C ASN A 168 3.91 11.91 -3.15
N PRO A 169 2.81 12.47 -2.67
CA PRO A 169 2.73 13.90 -2.52
C PRO A 169 3.76 14.29 -1.45
N THR A 170 4.89 14.79 -1.89
CA THR A 170 5.82 15.45 -0.99
C THR A 170 5.15 16.76 -0.59
N ASN A 171 4.83 16.89 0.70
CA ASN A 171 4.31 18.15 1.27
C ASN A 171 5.34 19.28 1.28
N PHE A 172 6.38 19.18 0.47
CA PHE A 172 7.36 20.23 0.27
C PHE A 172 6.87 21.10 -0.89
N ALA A 173 6.51 22.33 -0.58
CA ALA A 173 6.32 23.39 -1.55
C ALA A 173 7.51 23.39 -2.50
N ASN A 174 7.31 23.21 -3.80
CA ASN A 174 8.28 23.25 -4.90
C ASN A 174 8.64 21.92 -5.57
N ILE A 175 7.99 20.81 -5.28
CA ILE A 175 8.22 19.58 -6.03
C ILE A 175 7.02 19.32 -6.95
N MET A 176 7.30 19.26 -8.26
CA MET A 176 6.30 18.87 -9.26
C MET A 176 5.67 17.52 -8.90
N GLU A 177 4.37 17.46 -8.96
CA GLU A 177 3.67 16.19 -8.82
C GLU A 177 3.98 15.30 -10.02
N ARG A 178 4.32 14.07 -9.74
CA ARG A 178 4.65 13.06 -10.74
C ARG A 178 3.65 11.93 -10.75
N LEU A 179 3.28 11.53 -11.95
CA LEU A 179 2.51 10.32 -12.19
C LEU A 179 3.42 9.23 -12.73
N TYR A 180 3.25 8.04 -12.22
CA TYR A 180 3.72 6.81 -12.84
C TYR A 180 2.59 6.21 -13.65
N GLY A 181 2.87 5.86 -14.87
CA GLY A 181 1.96 5.10 -15.68
C GLY A 181 2.70 3.99 -16.42
N GLY A 182 2.05 2.90 -16.64
CA GLY A 182 2.65 1.80 -17.34
C GLY A 182 1.74 0.62 -17.50
N GLY A 183 2.28 -0.43 -18.07
CA GLY A 183 1.54 -1.66 -18.27
C GLY A 183 2.43 -2.82 -18.67
N ASN A 184 1.79 -3.96 -18.64
CA ASN A 184 2.34 -5.23 -19.06
C ASN A 184 1.37 -5.88 -20.03
N MET A 185 1.89 -6.42 -21.11
CA MET A 185 1.14 -7.26 -22.04
C MET A 185 1.82 -8.60 -22.14
N VAL A 186 1.09 -9.66 -21.88
CA VAL A 186 1.59 -11.04 -21.96
C VAL A 186 0.77 -11.80 -22.99
N VAL A 187 1.47 -12.42 -23.92
CA VAL A 187 0.88 -13.26 -24.96
C VAL A 187 1.34 -14.71 -24.75
N THR A 188 0.39 -15.59 -24.56
CA THR A 188 0.65 -17.02 -24.38
C THR A 188 0.22 -17.81 -25.61
N GLN A 189 1.20 -18.48 -26.23
CA GLN A 189 0.99 -19.37 -27.37
C GLN A 189 1.16 -20.82 -26.93
N GLY A 190 0.07 -21.57 -27.00
CA GLY A 190 0.09 -22.99 -26.67
C GLY A 190 0.54 -23.26 -25.23
N LYS A 191 1.38 -24.30 -25.06
CA LYS A 191 1.92 -24.72 -23.76
C LYS A 191 3.40 -24.30 -23.57
N HIS A 192 4.03 -23.77 -24.61
CA HIS A 192 5.49 -23.69 -24.68
C HIS A 192 6.07 -22.29 -24.83
N LEU A 193 5.26 -21.32 -25.24
CA LEU A 193 5.76 -19.96 -25.46
C LEU A 193 4.89 -18.93 -24.75
N THR A 194 5.51 -18.13 -23.91
CA THR A 194 4.93 -16.93 -23.33
C THR A 194 5.88 -15.77 -23.54
N VAL A 195 5.38 -14.71 -24.15
CA VAL A 195 6.12 -13.48 -24.41
C VAL A 195 5.47 -12.35 -23.68
N GLY A 196 6.24 -11.59 -22.92
CA GLY A 196 5.78 -10.43 -22.17
C GLY A 196 6.49 -9.14 -22.56
N LEU A 197 5.75 -8.05 -22.68
CA LEU A 197 6.27 -6.71 -22.87
C LEU A 197 5.86 -5.86 -21.67
N ASN A 198 6.84 -5.17 -21.08
CA ASN A 198 6.61 -4.26 -19.95
C ASN A 198 7.01 -2.84 -20.36
N HIS A 199 6.20 -1.87 -19.97
CA HIS A 199 6.50 -0.46 -20.15
C HIS A 199 6.11 0.31 -18.89
N VAL A 200 7.01 1.19 -18.43
CA VAL A 200 6.74 2.12 -17.32
C VAL A 200 7.29 3.49 -17.69
N SER A 201 6.53 4.51 -17.46
CA SER A 201 6.90 5.91 -17.69
C SER A 201 6.55 6.78 -16.50
N ILE A 202 7.31 7.85 -16.35
CA ILE A 202 7.06 8.90 -15.36
C ILE A 202 6.63 10.14 -16.14
N PHE A 203 5.55 10.76 -15.66
CA PHE A 203 4.99 11.96 -16.25
C PHE A 203 4.99 13.08 -15.22
N ASP A 204 5.56 14.22 -15.56
CA ASP A 204 5.44 15.42 -14.74
C ASP A 204 4.09 16.08 -15.03
N LEU A 205 3.34 16.42 -13.99
CA LEU A 205 2.09 17.16 -14.12
C LEU A 205 2.40 18.64 -14.35
N ALA A 206 2.13 19.13 -15.55
CA ALA A 206 2.26 20.54 -15.87
C ALA A 206 1.32 21.40 -15.00
N GLY A 207 1.80 22.52 -14.50
CA GLY A 207 1.01 23.45 -13.68
C GLY A 207 1.03 23.18 -12.17
N THR A 208 1.79 22.20 -11.71
CA THR A 208 2.00 21.98 -10.27
C THR A 208 3.25 22.66 -9.72
N ALA A 209 4.11 23.21 -10.59
CA ALA A 209 5.17 24.10 -10.16
C ALA A 209 4.54 25.45 -9.76
N ILE A 210 4.72 25.84 -8.52
CA ILE A 210 4.42 27.22 -8.09
C ILE A 210 5.49 28.07 -8.73
N ASP A 211 5.10 28.88 -9.71
CA ASP A 211 5.98 29.92 -10.25
C ASP A 211 6.34 30.85 -9.08
N SER A 212 7.61 30.83 -8.72
CA SER A 212 8.21 31.70 -7.70
C SER A 212 8.75 32.97 -8.33
#